data_d6239ede19f3a8583e4803280ed6680c
#
_entry.id   d6239ede19f3a8583e4803280ed6680c
#
_cell.length_a   1.000
_cell.length_b   1.000
_cell.length_c   1.000
_cell.angle_alpha   90.00
_cell.angle_beta   90.00
_cell.angle_gamma   90.00
#
_symmetry.space_group_name_H-M   'P 1'
#
loop_
_entity.id
_entity.type
_entity.pdbx_description
1 polymer ?
#
loop_
_entity_poly.entity_id
_entity_poly.type
_entity_poly.pdbx_seq_one_letter_code
_entity_poly.pdbx_strand_id
1 'polypeptide(L)' 'MVLKIVPEPSYEGGFTVFIPSLPGCISEGDSREEALVNIREALGLYLDPE' A
#
# COMPACT_ATOMS: atom_id res chain seq x y z
N MET A 1 11.48 10.99 -8.39
CA MET A 1 11.59 9.66 -7.81
C MET A 1 10.36 8.83 -8.18
N VAL A 2 10.58 7.58 -8.56
CA VAL A 2 9.48 6.70 -8.93
C VAL A 2 9.37 5.60 -7.89
N LEU A 3 8.17 5.47 -7.33
CA LEU A 3 7.90 4.41 -6.36
C LEU A 3 6.99 3.38 -7.01
N LYS A 4 7.39 2.13 -6.91
CA LYS A 4 6.60 1.04 -7.47
C LYS A 4 5.63 0.54 -6.41
N ILE A 5 4.35 0.52 -6.75
CA ILE A 5 3.32 0.00 -5.87
C ILE A 5 2.90 -1.36 -6.40
N VAL A 6 2.97 -2.38 -5.56
CA VAL A 6 2.69 -3.76 -5.97
C VAL A 6 1.42 -4.25 -5.28
N PRO A 7 0.33 -4.40 -6.03
CA PRO A 7 -0.89 -5.00 -5.48
C PRO A 7 -0.85 -6.51 -5.63
N GLU A 8 -1.31 -7.21 -4.60
CA GLU A 8 -1.40 -8.67 -4.63
C GLU A 8 -2.72 -9.10 -4.03
N PRO A 9 -3.37 -10.12 -4.62
CA PRO A 9 -4.60 -10.64 -4.00
C PRO A 9 -4.27 -11.27 -2.66
N SER A 10 -5.10 -10.98 -1.68
CA SER A 10 -4.93 -11.55 -0.35
C SER A 10 -5.53 -12.94 -0.29
N TYR A 11 -4.95 -13.77 0.57
CA TYR A 11 -5.41 -15.14 0.71
C TYR A 11 -6.87 -15.22 1.15
N GLU A 12 -7.30 -14.29 1.98
CA GLU A 12 -8.66 -14.30 2.53
C GLU A 12 -9.62 -13.42 1.75
N GLY A 13 -9.21 -12.96 0.58
CA GLY A 13 -10.00 -12.02 -0.19
C GLY A 13 -9.44 -10.61 -0.06
N GLY A 14 -9.84 -9.74 -0.98
CA GLY A 14 -9.31 -8.39 -1.01
C GLY A 14 -7.91 -8.35 -1.58
N PHE A 15 -7.23 -7.24 -1.32
CA PHE A 15 -5.89 -7.01 -1.87
C PHE A 15 -4.96 -6.46 -0.81
N THR A 16 -3.70 -6.85 -0.91
CA THR A 16 -2.62 -6.27 -0.13
C THR A 16 -1.71 -5.51 -1.09
N VAL A 17 -1.32 -4.30 -0.73
CA VAL A 17 -0.39 -3.52 -1.56
C VAL A 17 0.81 -3.14 -0.73
N PHE A 18 1.95 -3.07 -1.37
CA PHE A 18 3.17 -2.67 -0.67
C PHE A 18 4.10 -1.94 -1.63
N ILE A 19 5.03 -1.22 -1.06
CA ILE A 19 6.03 -0.47 -1.82
C ILE A 19 7.40 -1.05 -1.46
N PRO A 20 8.00 -1.84 -2.36
CA PRO A 20 9.26 -2.53 -2.03
C PRO A 20 10.39 -1.60 -1.62
N SER A 21 10.40 -0.39 -2.14
CA SER A 21 11.46 0.57 -1.82
C SER A 21 11.32 1.17 -0.44
N LEU A 22 10.17 0.99 0.21
CA LEU A 22 9.91 1.57 1.52
C LEU A 22 9.51 0.47 2.48
N PRO A 23 10.47 -0.09 3.21
CA PRO A 23 10.19 -1.19 4.14
C PRO A 23 9.11 -0.80 5.14
N GLY A 24 8.15 -1.68 5.32
CA GLY A 24 7.06 -1.41 6.24
C GLY A 24 5.91 -0.60 5.66
N CYS A 25 6.05 -0.10 4.44
CA CYS A 25 4.95 0.61 3.79
C CYS A 25 4.05 -0.38 3.09
N ILE A 26 3.04 -0.84 3.81
CA ILE A 26 2.12 -1.88 3.34
C ILE A 26 0.72 -1.53 3.80
N SER A 27 -0.27 -1.89 3.00
CA SER A 27 -1.66 -1.65 3.35
C SER A 27 -2.54 -2.70 2.67
N GLU A 28 -3.82 -2.68 2.97
CA GLU A 28 -4.75 -3.64 2.39
C GLU A 28 -6.13 -3.03 2.28
N GLY A 29 -6.98 -3.68 1.50
CA GLY A 29 -8.34 -3.24 1.30
C GLY A 29 -9.17 -4.36 0.70
N ASP A 30 -10.49 -4.18 0.69
CA ASP A 30 -11.39 -5.18 0.15
C ASP A 30 -11.35 -5.24 -1.37
N SER A 31 -10.96 -4.16 -2.01
CA SER A 31 -10.80 -4.11 -3.45
C SER A 31 -9.45 -3.52 -3.77
N ARG A 32 -9.06 -3.69 -5.03
CA ARG A 32 -7.79 -3.13 -5.49
C ARG A 32 -7.77 -1.61 -5.31
N GLU A 33 -8.89 -0.95 -5.64
CA GLU A 33 -8.96 0.50 -5.51
C GLU A 33 -8.86 0.93 -4.07
N GLU A 34 -9.55 0.21 -3.19
CA GLU A 34 -9.50 0.56 -1.78
C GLU A 34 -8.10 0.37 -1.22
N ALA A 35 -7.45 -0.73 -1.60
CA ALA A 35 -6.08 -0.97 -1.15
C ALA A 35 -5.14 0.13 -1.65
N LEU A 36 -5.33 0.60 -2.88
CA LEU A 36 -4.49 1.66 -3.41
C LEU A 36 -4.72 2.98 -2.69
N VAL A 37 -5.95 3.29 -2.34
CA VAL A 37 -6.24 4.48 -1.55
C VAL A 37 -5.55 4.39 -0.19
N ASN A 38 -5.65 3.22 0.43
CA ASN A 38 -5.07 3.03 1.75
C ASN A 38 -3.54 3.11 1.74
N ILE A 39 -2.90 2.57 0.70
CA ILE A 39 -1.44 2.65 0.62
C ILE A 39 -0.98 4.10 0.40
N ARG A 40 -1.79 4.89 -0.30
CA ARG A 40 -1.42 6.30 -0.50
C ARG A 40 -1.45 7.05 0.82
N GLU A 41 -2.40 6.74 1.68
CA GLU A 41 -2.44 7.35 3.00
C GLU A 41 -1.25 6.89 3.84
N ALA A 42 -0.95 5.60 3.78
CA ALA A 42 0.20 5.08 4.51
C ALA A 42 1.50 5.71 4.02
N LEU A 43 1.60 5.91 2.70
CA LEU A 43 2.78 6.55 2.13
C LEU A 43 2.94 7.97 2.64
N GLY A 44 1.83 8.71 2.74
CA GLY A 44 1.89 10.07 3.27
C GLY A 44 2.43 10.11 4.69
N LEU A 45 1.97 9.19 5.53
CA LEU A 45 2.46 9.12 6.90
C LEU A 45 3.92 8.68 6.94
N TYR A 46 4.32 7.81 6.04
CA TYR A 46 5.70 7.34 5.97
C TYR A 46 6.66 8.48 5.62
N LEU A 47 6.25 9.32 4.67
CA LEU A 47 7.11 10.40 4.19
C LEU A 47 7.03 11.66 5.05
N ASP A 48 6.00 11.77 5.89
CA ASP A 48 5.81 12.93 6.73
C ASP A 48 5.64 12.47 8.16
N PRO A 49 6.73 12.03 8.80
CA PRO A 49 6.65 11.36 10.08
C PRO A 49 6.35 12.28 11.24
N GLU A 50 6.23 13.54 11.12
CA GLU A 50 6.15 14.41 12.16
C GLU A 50 5.31 14.74 12.97
#